data_29740d0e4c3698f68f259725589e9e37
#
_entry.id   29740d0e4c3698f68f259725589e9e37
#
_cell.length_a   1.000
_cell.length_b   1.000
_cell.length_c   1.000
_cell.angle_alpha   90.00
_cell.angle_beta   90.00
_cell.angle_gamma   90.00
#
_symmetry.space_group_name_H-M   'P 1'
#
loop_
_entity.id
_entity.type
_entity.pdbx_description
1 polymer ?
#
loop_
_entity_poly.entity_id
_entity_poly.type
_entity_poly.pdbx_seq_one_letter_code
_entity_poly.pdbx_strand_id
1 'polypeptide(L)'
;MLDRKPSELSGGQKQRVAMGRAIVRNPKVFLMDEPLSNLDAKLRGQMRVEIASLYHKLNSTFIYVTHDQTEAMTLGTRIVVMKDGVVQQVDTPERLFRYPANQFLAGFIGTPPMNFAEAVVKYDPNGGLYLEENGNRIELTKEKTEKLRRGNYIGRAVTLGIRPEHVILNPTEGGSVHGAGTVEVYEMLGSEAMVYLNREEK
;
A
#
# COMPACT_ATOMS: atom_id res chain seq x y z
N MET A 1 -26.91 23.03 18.65
CA MET A 1 -25.68 23.17 17.84
C MET A 1 -25.65 24.45 16.99
N LEU A 2 -26.80 24.93 16.54
CA LEU A 2 -26.87 26.11 15.66
C LEU A 2 -26.36 27.40 16.32
N ASP A 3 -26.44 27.52 17.65
CA ASP A 3 -26.03 28.70 18.39
C ASP A 3 -24.55 28.71 18.84
N ARG A 4 -23.81 27.63 18.51
CA ARG A 4 -22.39 27.53 18.89
C ARG A 4 -21.50 28.21 17.88
N LYS A 5 -20.48 28.93 18.38
CA LYS A 5 -19.42 29.49 17.54
C LYS A 5 -18.49 28.36 17.01
N PRO A 6 -17.85 28.54 15.87
CA PRO A 6 -16.91 27.53 15.34
C PRO A 6 -15.79 27.15 16.31
N SER A 7 -15.34 28.08 17.18
CA SER A 7 -14.32 27.84 18.20
C SER A 7 -14.77 26.83 19.28
N GLU A 8 -16.07 26.69 19.48
CA GLU A 8 -16.69 25.82 20.50
C GLU A 8 -16.98 24.40 19.98
N LEU A 9 -16.67 24.13 18.71
CA LEU A 9 -16.87 22.84 18.06
C LEU A 9 -15.62 21.98 18.15
N SER A 10 -15.83 20.67 18.38
CA SER A 10 -14.75 19.68 18.23
C SER A 10 -14.27 19.59 16.79
N GLY A 11 -13.06 19.02 16.55
CA GLY A 11 -12.50 18.84 15.22
C GLY A 11 -13.48 18.16 14.25
N GLY A 12 -14.06 17.04 14.64
CA GLY A 12 -15.06 16.33 13.82
C GLY A 12 -16.36 17.10 13.62
N GLN A 13 -16.79 17.91 14.59
CA GLN A 13 -17.96 18.77 14.41
C GLN A 13 -17.67 19.88 13.40
N LYS A 14 -16.49 20.51 13.46
CA LYS A 14 -16.05 21.48 12.45
C LYS A 14 -16.04 20.88 11.05
N GLN A 15 -15.52 19.65 10.94
CA GLN A 15 -15.44 18.93 9.67
C GLN A 15 -16.83 18.64 9.09
N ARG A 16 -17.76 18.12 9.91
CA ARG A 16 -19.15 17.89 9.48
C ARG A 16 -19.86 19.18 9.03
N VAL A 17 -19.62 20.29 9.73
CA VAL A 17 -20.17 21.60 9.33
C VAL A 17 -19.58 22.06 8.00
N ALA A 18 -18.27 21.89 7.79
CA ALA A 18 -17.62 22.25 6.53
C ALA A 18 -18.17 21.41 5.35
N MET A 19 -18.31 20.10 5.56
CA MET A 19 -18.92 19.20 4.57
C MET A 19 -20.37 19.56 4.28
N GLY A 20 -21.19 19.79 5.33
CA GLY A 20 -22.58 20.19 5.16
C GLY A 20 -22.73 21.49 4.36
N ARG A 21 -21.86 22.47 4.59
CA ARG A 21 -21.82 23.71 3.81
C ARG A 21 -21.48 23.48 2.33
N ALA A 22 -20.58 22.53 2.04
CA ALA A 22 -20.25 22.17 0.66
C ALA A 22 -21.43 21.44 -0.03
N ILE A 23 -22.09 20.53 0.68
CA ILE A 23 -23.20 19.72 0.15
C ILE A 23 -24.39 20.58 -0.23
N VAL A 24 -24.78 21.54 0.62
CA VAL A 24 -25.93 22.43 0.37
C VAL A 24 -25.80 23.20 -0.93
N ARG A 25 -24.56 23.45 -1.40
CA ARG A 25 -24.31 24.10 -2.67
C ARG A 25 -24.54 23.23 -3.90
N ASN A 26 -24.74 21.93 -3.69
CA ASN A 26 -24.92 20.92 -4.73
C ASN A 26 -23.89 21.01 -5.88
N PRO A 27 -22.58 20.98 -5.58
CA PRO A 27 -21.54 21.16 -6.59
C PRO A 27 -21.40 19.91 -7.47
N LYS A 28 -20.97 20.11 -8.71
CA LYS A 28 -20.60 19.00 -9.61
C LYS A 28 -19.31 18.29 -9.19
N VAL A 29 -18.42 19.01 -8.52
CA VAL A 29 -17.12 18.51 -8.07
C VAL A 29 -16.85 18.98 -6.64
N PHE A 30 -16.47 18.07 -5.77
CA PHE A 30 -15.96 18.34 -4.43
C PHE A 30 -14.43 18.30 -4.45
N LEU A 31 -13.80 19.35 -3.94
CA LEU A 31 -12.36 19.41 -3.72
C LEU A 31 -12.10 19.32 -2.22
N MET A 32 -11.43 18.27 -1.80
CA MET A 32 -11.09 18.01 -0.40
C MET A 32 -9.57 17.91 -0.25
N ASP A 33 -9.00 18.83 0.50
CA ASP A 33 -7.57 18.89 0.76
C ASP A 33 -7.31 18.48 2.21
N GLU A 34 -6.75 17.30 2.40
CA GLU A 34 -6.44 16.66 3.68
C GLU A 34 -7.57 16.77 4.74
N PRO A 35 -8.81 16.42 4.41
CA PRO A 35 -9.95 16.76 5.25
C PRO A 35 -9.95 16.05 6.62
N LEU A 36 -9.18 14.99 6.82
CA LEU A 36 -9.14 14.22 8.05
C LEU A 36 -7.82 14.31 8.83
N SER A 37 -6.85 15.09 8.36
CA SER A 37 -5.49 15.18 8.93
C SER A 37 -5.47 15.60 10.41
N ASN A 38 -6.38 16.47 10.83
CA ASN A 38 -6.45 17.03 12.18
C ASN A 38 -7.36 16.26 13.15
N LEU A 39 -7.74 15.01 12.81
CA LEU A 39 -8.63 14.19 13.62
C LEU A 39 -7.85 13.05 14.29
N ASP A 40 -8.28 12.67 15.49
CA ASP A 40 -7.80 11.44 16.14
C ASP A 40 -8.19 10.18 15.35
N ALA A 41 -7.50 9.06 15.60
CA ALA A 41 -7.66 7.84 14.82
C ALA A 41 -9.09 7.28 14.81
N LYS A 42 -9.78 7.34 15.97
CA LYS A 42 -11.16 6.85 16.10
C LYS A 42 -12.13 7.70 15.27
N LEU A 43 -12.01 9.01 15.40
CA LEU A 43 -12.86 9.96 14.68
C LEU A 43 -12.56 9.94 13.19
N ARG A 44 -11.29 9.80 12.79
CA ARG A 44 -10.87 9.63 11.40
C ARG A 44 -11.55 8.41 10.75
N GLY A 45 -11.55 7.26 11.44
CA GLY A 45 -12.26 6.06 10.97
C GLY A 45 -13.75 6.30 10.74
N GLN A 46 -14.44 6.96 11.68
CA GLN A 46 -15.86 7.30 11.54
C GLN A 46 -16.11 8.23 10.36
N MET A 47 -15.30 9.28 10.23
CA MET A 47 -15.43 10.26 9.14
C MET A 47 -15.18 9.66 7.76
N ARG A 48 -14.26 8.70 7.62
CA ARG A 48 -14.06 7.97 6.36
C ARG A 48 -15.36 7.27 5.92
N VAL A 49 -16.03 6.58 6.83
CA VAL A 49 -17.31 5.91 6.54
C VAL A 49 -18.38 6.93 6.13
N GLU A 50 -18.45 8.07 6.82
CA GLU A 50 -19.39 9.15 6.46
C GLU A 50 -19.11 9.72 5.06
N ILE A 51 -17.83 9.97 4.72
CA ILE A 51 -17.44 10.46 3.39
C ILE A 51 -17.75 9.43 2.31
N ALA A 52 -17.44 8.14 2.53
CA ALA A 52 -17.78 7.07 1.59
C ALA A 52 -19.31 7.01 1.34
N SER A 53 -20.11 7.06 2.41
CA SER A 53 -21.58 7.10 2.30
C SER A 53 -22.09 8.32 1.53
N LEU A 54 -21.47 9.48 1.76
CA LEU A 54 -21.79 10.71 1.07
C LEU A 54 -21.50 10.63 -0.43
N TYR A 55 -20.31 10.12 -0.79
CA TYR A 55 -19.92 9.89 -2.17
C TYR A 55 -20.96 9.05 -2.93
N HIS A 56 -21.38 7.93 -2.34
CA HIS A 56 -22.41 7.06 -2.96
C HIS A 56 -23.78 7.74 -3.10
N LYS A 57 -24.15 8.63 -2.16
CA LYS A 57 -25.46 9.31 -2.19
C LYS A 57 -25.51 10.47 -3.20
N LEU A 58 -24.41 11.21 -3.34
CA LEU A 58 -24.43 12.46 -4.13
C LEU A 58 -24.18 12.24 -5.61
N ASN A 59 -23.65 11.09 -6.02
CA ASN A 59 -23.27 10.79 -7.41
C ASN A 59 -22.45 11.93 -8.08
N SER A 60 -21.59 12.58 -7.31
CA SER A 60 -20.77 13.71 -7.71
C SER A 60 -19.30 13.28 -7.81
N THR A 61 -18.47 14.06 -8.51
CA THR A 61 -17.05 13.81 -8.55
C THR A 61 -16.36 14.35 -7.30
N PHE A 62 -15.51 13.55 -6.67
CA PHE A 62 -14.70 13.93 -5.53
C PHE A 62 -13.22 13.89 -5.91
N ILE A 63 -12.52 15.00 -5.71
CA ILE A 63 -11.06 15.07 -5.75
C ILE A 63 -10.60 15.19 -4.31
N TYR A 64 -9.88 14.17 -3.84
CA TYR A 64 -9.50 14.00 -2.44
C TYR A 64 -7.99 13.93 -2.35
N VAL A 65 -7.37 14.91 -1.69
CA VAL A 65 -5.94 14.94 -1.43
C VAL A 65 -5.69 14.40 -0.02
N THR A 66 -4.78 13.47 0.12
CA THR A 66 -4.36 12.91 1.41
C THR A 66 -2.94 12.36 1.34
N HIS A 67 -2.26 12.34 2.47
CA HIS A 67 -1.02 11.59 2.66
C HIS A 67 -1.26 10.24 3.37
N ASP A 68 -2.48 9.95 3.81
CA ASP A 68 -2.86 8.70 4.45
C ASP A 68 -3.25 7.66 3.40
N GLN A 69 -2.44 6.58 3.30
CA GLN A 69 -2.69 5.50 2.36
C GLN A 69 -4.01 4.78 2.61
N THR A 70 -4.41 4.64 3.88
CA THR A 70 -5.67 3.97 4.21
C THR A 70 -6.87 4.76 3.70
N GLU A 71 -6.81 6.10 3.78
CA GLU A 71 -7.85 6.96 3.19
C GLU A 71 -7.89 6.80 1.67
N ALA A 72 -6.75 6.90 1.00
CA ALA A 72 -6.66 6.76 -0.45
C ALA A 72 -7.17 5.40 -0.93
N MET A 73 -6.74 4.31 -0.29
CA MET A 73 -7.10 2.93 -0.67
C MET A 73 -8.55 2.58 -0.37
N THR A 74 -9.17 3.22 0.64
CA THR A 74 -10.56 2.91 1.03
C THR A 74 -11.60 3.81 0.37
N LEU A 75 -11.26 5.06 0.07
CA LEU A 75 -12.18 6.04 -0.51
C LEU A 75 -12.04 6.18 -2.02
N GLY A 76 -10.82 5.98 -2.55
CA GLY A 76 -10.52 6.21 -3.95
C GLY A 76 -11.06 5.10 -4.87
N THR A 77 -11.79 5.48 -5.91
CA THR A 77 -12.07 4.58 -7.05
C THR A 77 -10.91 4.57 -8.03
N ARG A 78 -10.15 5.64 -8.04
CA ARG A 78 -8.91 5.83 -8.79
C ARG A 78 -7.97 6.69 -7.97
N ILE A 79 -6.71 6.28 -7.86
CA ILE A 79 -5.69 6.96 -7.08
C ILE A 79 -4.60 7.46 -8.02
N VAL A 80 -4.17 8.69 -7.79
CA VAL A 80 -3.00 9.29 -8.42
C VAL A 80 -1.89 9.35 -7.37
N VAL A 81 -0.83 8.58 -7.55
CA VAL A 81 0.34 8.66 -6.67
C VAL A 81 1.35 9.62 -7.27
N MET A 82 1.79 10.57 -6.46
CA MET A 82 2.76 11.59 -6.87
C MET A 82 4.03 11.52 -6.01
N LYS A 83 5.16 11.81 -6.62
CA LYS A 83 6.44 12.01 -5.94
C LYS A 83 7.17 13.18 -6.60
N ASP A 84 7.64 14.11 -5.79
CA ASP A 84 8.41 15.28 -6.23
C ASP A 84 7.71 16.06 -7.38
N GLY A 85 6.38 16.23 -7.27
CA GLY A 85 5.56 16.92 -8.27
C GLY A 85 5.25 16.10 -9.53
N VAL A 86 5.76 14.87 -9.65
CA VAL A 86 5.59 14.01 -10.82
C VAL A 86 4.63 12.86 -10.51
N VAL A 87 3.67 12.63 -11.41
CA VAL A 87 2.75 11.49 -11.33
C VAL A 87 3.53 10.19 -11.56
N GLN A 88 3.49 9.29 -10.61
CA GLN A 88 4.16 7.99 -10.67
C GLN A 88 3.26 6.90 -11.27
N GLN A 89 2.00 6.88 -10.88
CA GLN A 89 1.00 5.95 -11.41
C GLN A 89 -0.41 6.50 -11.16
N VAL A 90 -1.33 6.19 -12.06
CA VAL A 90 -2.77 6.44 -11.92
C VAL A 90 -3.48 5.12 -12.15
N ASP A 91 -4.12 4.57 -11.10
CA ASP A 91 -4.81 3.28 -11.24
C ASP A 91 -5.87 3.09 -10.13
N THR A 92 -6.58 1.97 -10.17
CA THR A 92 -7.42 1.54 -9.05
C THR A 92 -6.58 1.12 -7.85
N PRO A 93 -7.12 1.19 -6.61
CA PRO A 93 -6.41 0.75 -5.40
C PRO A 93 -5.80 -0.65 -5.55
N GLU A 94 -6.59 -1.62 -6.04
CA GLU A 94 -6.13 -3.00 -6.22
C GLU A 94 -4.94 -3.10 -7.19
N ARG A 95 -4.98 -2.37 -8.31
CA ARG A 95 -3.90 -2.42 -9.30
C ARG A 95 -2.62 -1.74 -8.81
N LEU A 96 -2.74 -0.62 -8.06
CA LEU A 96 -1.59 0.03 -7.42
C LEU A 96 -0.88 -0.92 -6.44
N PHE A 97 -1.66 -1.69 -5.68
CA PHE A 97 -1.12 -2.64 -4.72
C PHE A 97 -0.48 -3.86 -5.40
N ARG A 98 -1.16 -4.45 -6.40
CA ARG A 98 -0.72 -5.69 -7.05
C ARG A 98 0.31 -5.47 -8.15
N TYR A 99 0.25 -4.34 -8.86
CA TYR A 99 1.05 -4.04 -10.05
C TYR A 99 1.67 -2.65 -9.97
N PRO A 100 2.51 -2.38 -8.97
CA PRO A 100 3.21 -1.09 -8.87
C PRO A 100 4.13 -0.90 -10.07
N ALA A 101 4.10 0.31 -10.66
CA ALA A 101 4.86 0.63 -11.85
C ALA A 101 6.39 0.74 -11.61
N ASN A 102 6.79 0.97 -10.36
CA ASN A 102 8.21 1.09 -9.99
C ASN A 102 8.44 0.69 -8.52
N GLN A 103 9.72 0.59 -8.14
CA GLN A 103 10.12 0.20 -6.80
C GLN A 103 9.63 1.17 -5.71
N PHE A 104 9.61 2.48 -6.02
CA PHE A 104 9.07 3.47 -5.09
C PHE A 104 7.62 3.15 -4.72
N LEU A 105 6.77 2.92 -5.71
CA LEU A 105 5.36 2.56 -5.49
C LEU A 105 5.21 1.25 -4.73
N ALA A 106 6.03 0.26 -5.06
CA ALA A 106 5.99 -1.04 -4.38
C ALA A 106 6.29 -0.93 -2.87
N GLY A 107 7.25 -0.07 -2.50
CA GLY A 107 7.58 0.20 -1.11
C GLY A 107 6.67 1.25 -0.45
N PHE A 108 6.04 2.13 -1.24
CA PHE A 108 5.16 3.16 -0.71
C PHE A 108 3.75 2.65 -0.42
N ILE A 109 3.19 1.77 -1.28
CA ILE A 109 1.83 1.26 -1.14
C ILE A 109 1.82 -0.04 -0.35
N GLY A 110 1.12 -0.02 0.78
CA GLY A 110 0.93 -1.14 1.71
C GLY A 110 1.48 -0.85 3.11
N THR A 111 0.83 -1.44 4.11
CA THR A 111 1.23 -1.35 5.52
C THR A 111 1.16 -2.77 6.11
N PRO A 112 2.31 -3.37 6.41
CA PRO A 112 3.69 -2.87 6.24
C PRO A 112 4.13 -2.73 4.77
N PRO A 113 5.22 -1.96 4.49
CA PRO A 113 5.76 -1.83 3.14
C PRO A 113 6.35 -3.14 2.62
N MET A 114 6.54 -3.23 1.30
CA MET A 114 7.19 -4.37 0.65
C MET A 114 8.66 -4.49 1.08
N ASN A 115 9.10 -5.69 1.40
CA ASN A 115 10.51 -6.00 1.62
C ASN A 115 11.23 -6.10 0.28
N PHE A 116 12.45 -5.58 0.22
CA PHE A 116 13.30 -5.66 -0.96
C PHE A 116 14.62 -6.37 -0.64
N ALA A 117 15.08 -7.17 -1.60
CA ALA A 117 16.39 -7.80 -1.55
C ALA A 117 17.00 -7.78 -2.95
N GLU A 118 18.33 -7.79 -3.03
CA GLU A 118 19.05 -7.97 -4.29
C GLU A 118 19.13 -9.46 -4.61
N ALA A 119 18.88 -9.82 -5.86
CA ALA A 119 18.98 -11.19 -6.33
C ALA A 119 19.55 -11.24 -7.74
N VAL A 120 20.19 -12.35 -8.11
CA VAL A 120 20.72 -12.56 -9.46
C VAL A 120 19.88 -13.59 -10.20
N VAL A 121 19.50 -13.28 -11.43
CA VAL A 121 18.77 -14.22 -12.28
C VAL A 121 19.72 -15.30 -12.79
N LYS A 122 19.48 -16.54 -12.45
CA LYS A 122 20.31 -17.70 -12.85
C LYS A 122 19.53 -18.63 -13.76
N TYR A 123 20.27 -19.33 -14.61
CA TYR A 123 19.74 -20.37 -15.48
C TYR A 123 19.66 -21.69 -14.73
N ASP A 124 18.52 -22.37 -14.82
CA ASP A 124 18.37 -23.74 -14.34
C ASP A 124 18.75 -24.72 -15.46
N PRO A 125 19.64 -25.68 -15.22
CA PRO A 125 19.98 -26.70 -16.22
C PRO A 125 18.78 -27.47 -16.78
N ASN A 126 17.67 -27.53 -16.01
CA ASN A 126 16.42 -28.16 -16.43
C ASN A 126 15.51 -27.25 -17.30
N GLY A 127 16.02 -26.09 -17.73
CA GLY A 127 15.37 -25.20 -18.69
C GLY A 127 14.57 -24.06 -18.09
N GLY A 128 14.56 -23.88 -16.76
CA GLY A 128 13.92 -22.77 -16.04
C GLY A 128 14.85 -21.61 -15.75
N LEU A 129 14.33 -20.59 -15.07
CA LEU A 129 15.11 -19.54 -14.41
C LEU A 129 14.76 -19.55 -12.91
N TYR A 130 15.72 -19.22 -12.09
CA TYR A 130 15.54 -18.98 -10.67
C TYR A 130 16.26 -17.71 -10.24
N LEU A 131 15.94 -17.18 -9.08
CA LEU A 131 16.69 -16.11 -8.44
C LEU A 131 17.64 -16.70 -7.39
N GLU A 132 18.85 -16.19 -7.37
CA GLU A 132 19.83 -16.46 -6.31
C GLU A 132 19.92 -15.22 -5.42
N GLU A 133 19.59 -15.37 -4.16
CA GLU A 133 19.61 -14.33 -3.15
C GLU A 133 20.35 -14.85 -1.91
N ASN A 134 21.53 -14.31 -1.60
CA ASN A 134 22.40 -14.73 -0.49
C ASN A 134 22.61 -16.25 -0.43
N GLY A 135 22.87 -16.88 -1.59
CA GLY A 135 23.06 -18.33 -1.70
C GLY A 135 21.76 -19.16 -1.63
N ASN A 136 20.61 -18.54 -1.42
CA ASN A 136 19.31 -19.21 -1.47
C ASN A 136 18.76 -19.18 -2.88
N ARG A 137 18.13 -20.30 -3.27
CA ARG A 137 17.45 -20.44 -4.56
C ARG A 137 15.97 -20.13 -4.39
N ILE A 138 15.44 -19.19 -5.19
CA ILE A 138 14.04 -18.82 -5.21
C ILE A 138 13.44 -19.19 -6.56
N GLU A 139 12.47 -20.09 -6.54
CA GLU A 139 11.78 -20.54 -7.74
C GLU A 139 10.88 -19.46 -8.30
N LEU A 140 10.84 -19.37 -9.62
CA LEU A 140 10.03 -18.41 -10.34
C LEU A 140 8.79 -19.06 -10.96
N THR A 141 7.69 -18.33 -10.95
CA THR A 141 6.50 -18.75 -11.73
C THR A 141 6.82 -18.70 -13.24
N LYS A 142 6.11 -19.51 -14.02
CA LYS A 142 6.25 -19.53 -15.49
C LYS A 142 6.16 -18.11 -16.10
N GLU A 143 5.21 -17.30 -15.63
CA GLU A 143 5.02 -15.94 -16.11
C GLU A 143 6.24 -15.05 -15.84
N LYS A 144 6.79 -15.08 -14.61
CA LYS A 144 7.99 -14.32 -14.24
C LYS A 144 9.21 -14.80 -15.02
N THR A 145 9.37 -16.11 -15.17
CA THR A 145 10.43 -16.72 -16.00
C THR A 145 10.40 -16.19 -17.43
N GLU A 146 9.24 -16.16 -18.06
CA GLU A 146 9.11 -15.66 -19.43
C GLU A 146 9.41 -14.14 -19.52
N LYS A 147 8.93 -13.34 -18.58
CA LYS A 147 9.23 -11.90 -18.53
C LYS A 147 10.72 -11.63 -18.42
N LEU A 148 11.41 -12.33 -17.51
CA LEU A 148 12.87 -12.18 -17.31
C LEU A 148 13.66 -12.65 -18.53
N ARG A 149 13.24 -13.73 -19.19
CA ARG A 149 13.85 -14.26 -20.41
C ARG A 149 13.72 -13.26 -21.58
N ARG A 150 12.51 -12.74 -21.80
CA ARG A 150 12.24 -11.73 -22.84
C ARG A 150 13.03 -10.44 -22.62
N GLY A 151 13.22 -10.04 -21.36
CA GLY A 151 13.99 -8.86 -20.98
C GLY A 151 15.51 -9.08 -20.97
N ASN A 152 15.97 -10.29 -21.26
CA ASN A 152 17.40 -10.67 -21.25
C ASN A 152 18.08 -10.38 -19.89
N TYR A 153 17.42 -10.77 -18.79
CA TYR A 153 17.91 -10.55 -17.44
C TYR A 153 18.81 -11.67 -16.88
N ILE A 154 19.06 -12.73 -17.64
CA ILE A 154 19.92 -13.85 -17.21
C ILE A 154 21.33 -13.32 -16.86
N GLY A 155 21.82 -13.66 -15.68
CA GLY A 155 23.10 -13.21 -15.15
C GLY A 155 23.10 -11.77 -14.60
N ARG A 156 21.97 -11.07 -14.63
CA ARG A 156 21.85 -9.70 -14.11
C ARG A 156 21.28 -9.67 -12.70
N ALA A 157 21.71 -8.66 -11.93
CA ALA A 157 21.07 -8.32 -10.66
C ALA A 157 19.69 -7.72 -10.90
N VAL A 158 18.74 -8.10 -10.05
CA VAL A 158 17.38 -7.59 -10.01
C VAL A 158 16.98 -7.33 -8.57
N THR A 159 16.01 -6.44 -8.35
CA THR A 159 15.42 -6.26 -7.04
C THR A 159 14.23 -7.22 -6.88
N LEU A 160 14.34 -8.12 -5.90
CA LEU A 160 13.24 -8.98 -5.46
C LEU A 160 12.38 -8.21 -4.45
N GLY A 161 11.07 -8.09 -4.72
CA GLY A 161 10.10 -7.53 -3.79
C GLY A 161 9.19 -8.61 -3.24
N ILE A 162 9.04 -8.67 -1.91
CA ILE A 162 8.14 -9.60 -1.22
C ILE A 162 7.31 -8.82 -0.21
N ARG A 163 6.00 -8.92 -0.32
CA ARG A 163 5.11 -8.33 0.69
C ARG A 163 5.13 -9.17 1.97
N PRO A 164 5.11 -8.54 3.16
CA PRO A 164 5.16 -9.25 4.44
C PRO A 164 4.10 -10.34 4.59
N GLU A 165 2.90 -10.10 4.11
CA GLU A 165 1.79 -11.07 4.16
C GLU A 165 2.01 -12.33 3.30
N HIS A 166 2.99 -12.31 2.40
CA HIS A 166 3.37 -13.48 1.61
C HIS A 166 4.54 -14.28 2.21
N VAL A 167 5.08 -13.83 3.34
CA VAL A 167 6.14 -14.55 4.06
C VAL A 167 5.50 -15.53 5.02
N ILE A 168 5.82 -16.81 4.86
CA ILE A 168 5.33 -17.89 5.72
C ILE A 168 6.46 -18.30 6.64
N LEU A 169 6.23 -18.24 7.94
CA LEU A 169 7.18 -18.70 8.95
C LEU A 169 7.03 -20.22 9.12
N ASN A 170 8.15 -20.95 9.06
CA ASN A 170 8.21 -22.42 9.26
C ASN A 170 7.16 -23.18 8.44
N PRO A 171 7.19 -23.15 7.12
CA PRO A 171 6.21 -23.85 6.29
C PRO A 171 6.28 -25.36 6.58
N THR A 172 5.13 -25.94 6.93
CA THR A 172 5.03 -27.38 7.29
C THR A 172 4.93 -28.28 6.06
N GLU A 173 4.46 -27.77 4.91
CA GLU A 173 4.34 -28.52 3.65
C GLU A 173 4.56 -27.58 2.43
N GLY A 174 5.42 -28.02 1.50
CA GLY A 174 5.50 -27.50 0.13
C GLY A 174 6.02 -26.07 -0.06
N GLY A 175 6.38 -25.38 1.00
CA GLY A 175 6.99 -24.07 0.91
C GLY A 175 8.49 -24.13 0.64
N SER A 176 8.99 -23.32 -0.28
CA SER A 176 10.43 -23.14 -0.43
C SER A 176 10.97 -22.37 0.77
N VAL A 177 11.95 -22.95 1.48
CA VAL A 177 12.68 -22.22 2.54
C VAL A 177 13.66 -21.28 1.88
N HIS A 178 13.44 -19.98 2.03
CA HIS A 178 14.26 -18.94 1.38
C HIS A 178 15.22 -18.24 2.35
N GLY A 179 15.45 -18.81 3.51
CA GLY A 179 16.42 -18.33 4.47
C GLY A 179 15.97 -18.49 5.91
N ALA A 180 16.88 -18.27 6.82
CA ALA A 180 16.66 -18.14 8.25
C ALA A 180 16.92 -16.69 8.66
N GLY A 181 16.34 -16.27 9.76
CA GLY A 181 16.57 -14.97 10.34
C GLY A 181 16.31 -15.00 11.84
N THR A 182 16.96 -14.09 12.56
CA THR A 182 16.72 -13.90 13.99
C THR A 182 15.66 -12.83 14.17
N VAL A 183 14.67 -13.08 15.04
CA VAL A 183 13.66 -12.09 15.40
C VAL A 183 14.33 -10.96 16.17
N GLU A 184 14.30 -9.76 15.60
CA GLU A 184 14.87 -8.56 16.20
C GLU A 184 13.83 -7.81 17.03
N VAL A 185 12.64 -7.63 16.45
CA VAL A 185 11.53 -6.94 17.10
C VAL A 185 10.23 -7.70 16.87
N TYR A 186 9.40 -7.76 17.89
CA TYR A 186 8.05 -8.29 17.82
C TYR A 186 7.08 -7.26 18.37
N GLU A 187 6.16 -6.80 17.54
CA GLU A 187 5.13 -5.83 17.89
C GLU A 187 3.74 -6.48 17.83
N MET A 188 3.08 -6.54 18.97
CA MET A 188 1.70 -7.03 19.06
C MET A 188 0.71 -5.90 18.80
N LEU A 189 -0.07 -6.00 17.71
CA LEU A 189 -1.07 -5.02 17.31
C LEU A 189 -2.52 -5.48 17.59
N GLY A 190 -2.70 -6.32 18.59
CA GLY A 190 -4.00 -6.88 18.97
C GLY A 190 -4.27 -8.20 18.25
N SER A 191 -4.98 -8.20 17.14
CA SER A 191 -5.28 -9.41 16.35
C SER A 191 -4.13 -9.84 15.43
N GLU A 192 -3.17 -8.98 15.21
CA GLU A 192 -2.02 -9.20 14.33
C GLU A 192 -0.73 -8.89 15.06
N ALA A 193 0.37 -9.47 14.60
CA ALA A 193 1.70 -9.17 15.08
C ALA A 193 2.62 -8.84 13.92
N MET A 194 3.43 -7.81 14.08
CA MET A 194 4.53 -7.50 13.18
C MET A 194 5.82 -8.12 13.71
N VAL A 195 6.50 -8.89 12.87
CA VAL A 195 7.77 -9.54 13.20
C VAL A 195 8.85 -8.95 12.30
N TYR A 196 9.83 -8.31 12.91
CA TYR A 196 11.00 -7.79 12.23
C TYR A 196 12.12 -8.83 12.36
N LEU A 197 12.60 -9.29 11.21
CA LEU A 197 13.64 -10.31 11.14
C LEU A 197 14.94 -9.68 10.66
N ASN A 198 16.00 -9.90 11.43
CA ASN A 198 17.35 -9.69 10.92
C ASN A 198 17.79 -10.96 10.18
N ARG A 199 18.11 -10.84 8.89
CA ARG A 199 18.66 -11.94 8.10
C ARG A 199 20.17 -11.93 8.26
N GLU A 200 20.72 -13.00 8.78
CA GLU A 200 22.16 -13.18 8.82
C GLU A 200 22.67 -13.28 7.37
N GLU A 201 23.56 -12.36 7.00
CA GLU A 201 24.36 -12.51 5.79
C GLU A 201 25.31 -13.70 6.02
N LYS A 202 25.17 -14.74 5.20
CA LYS A 202 26.09 -15.89 5.20
C LYS A 202 27.32 -15.58 4.37
#